data_ba27b8447e20c9bf307c4095b3d7e747
#
_entry.id   ba27b8447e20c9bf307c4095b3d7e747
#
_cell.length_a   1.000
_cell.length_b   1.000
_cell.length_c   1.000
_cell.angle_alpha   90.00
_cell.angle_beta   90.00
_cell.angle_gamma   90.00
#
_symmetry.space_group_name_H-M   'P 1'
#
loop_
_entity.id
_entity.type
_entity.pdbx_description
1 polymer ?
#
loop_
_entity_poly.entity_id
_entity_poly.type
_entity_poly.pdbx_seq_one_letter_code
_entity_poly.pdbx_strand_id
1 'polypeptide(L)'
;MKWALTTGRARIMCPPALDWQWVAEPRGWPAWNPKIEEIVPFAADPPREGWRFRIAYRLRKNKTQLADAEFVEFRQNERLVCRTSGGDLNPGGWILETYALYADEDTTVLTHTVDLSNSKMPYFARFAVVFLTNLFNSSGDLGHVRNLKALIEDGVPPPAISG
;
A
#
# COMPACT_ATOMS: atom_id res chain seq x y z
N MET A 1 -16.62 9.91 12.53
CA MET A 1 -16.46 9.93 11.06
C MET A 1 -15.17 9.15 10.72
N LYS A 2 -15.29 8.07 9.98
CA LYS A 2 -14.09 7.34 9.52
C LYS A 2 -13.48 8.10 8.36
N TRP A 3 -12.22 8.48 8.49
CA TRP A 3 -11.44 9.11 7.42
C TRP A 3 -10.74 8.03 6.56
N ALA A 4 -11.47 6.97 6.25
CA ALA A 4 -11.02 5.90 5.38
C ALA A 4 -11.44 6.17 3.94
N LEU A 5 -10.52 6.01 3.02
CA LEU A 5 -10.74 6.20 1.59
C LEU A 5 -10.13 5.04 0.80
N THR A 6 -10.83 4.61 -0.23
CA THR A 6 -10.30 3.63 -1.20
C THR A 6 -9.44 4.38 -2.22
N THR A 7 -8.16 4.06 -2.27
CA THR A 7 -7.18 4.71 -3.13
C THR A 7 -6.87 3.91 -4.39
N GLY A 8 -7.36 2.67 -4.47
CA GLY A 8 -7.23 1.82 -5.63
C GLY A 8 -8.08 0.56 -5.51
N ARG A 9 -8.58 0.10 -6.63
CA ARG A 9 -9.25 -1.18 -6.78
C ARG A 9 -8.99 -1.71 -8.18
N ALA A 10 -8.62 -2.98 -8.29
CA ALA A 10 -8.44 -3.63 -9.57
C ALA A 10 -8.88 -5.09 -9.52
N ARG A 11 -9.42 -5.57 -10.64
CA ARG A 11 -9.60 -7.00 -10.90
C ARG A 11 -8.38 -7.46 -11.70
N ILE A 12 -7.64 -8.40 -11.16
CA ILE A 12 -6.38 -8.90 -11.70
C ILE A 12 -6.58 -10.35 -12.18
N MET A 13 -6.14 -10.67 -13.37
CA MET A 13 -6.24 -12.00 -13.97
C MET A 13 -5.20 -12.95 -13.38
N CYS A 14 -5.30 -13.24 -12.08
CA CYS A 14 -4.43 -14.16 -11.37
C CYS A 14 -5.11 -14.71 -10.12
N PRO A 15 -4.65 -15.85 -9.58
CA PRO A 15 -5.10 -16.33 -8.28
C PRO A 15 -4.57 -15.46 -7.13
N PRO A 16 -5.25 -15.38 -5.98
CA PRO A 16 -4.83 -14.57 -4.83
C PRO A 16 -3.41 -14.83 -4.35
N ALA A 17 -2.93 -16.07 -4.45
CA ALA A 17 -1.58 -16.43 -4.05
C ALA A 17 -0.47 -15.72 -4.85
N LEU A 18 -0.70 -15.44 -6.14
CA LEU A 18 0.26 -14.71 -6.97
C LEU A 18 0.23 -13.21 -6.66
N ASP A 19 -0.95 -12.63 -6.53
CA ASP A 19 -1.12 -11.23 -6.12
C ASP A 19 -0.50 -10.98 -4.73
N TRP A 20 -0.72 -11.92 -3.80
CA TRP A 20 -0.16 -11.88 -2.46
C TRP A 20 1.37 -11.79 -2.43
N GLN A 21 2.06 -12.50 -3.31
CA GLN A 21 3.53 -12.45 -3.40
C GLN A 21 4.05 -11.04 -3.68
N TRP A 22 3.28 -10.24 -4.41
CA TRP A 22 3.61 -8.84 -4.68
C TRP A 22 3.25 -7.91 -3.52
N VAL A 23 2.07 -8.11 -2.93
CA VAL A 23 1.54 -7.25 -1.86
C VAL A 23 2.28 -7.47 -0.55
N ALA A 24 2.57 -8.73 -0.22
CA ALA A 24 3.20 -9.12 1.05
C ALA A 24 4.72 -8.93 1.10
N GLU A 25 5.37 -8.59 -0.04
CA GLU A 25 6.80 -8.34 -0.12
C GLU A 25 7.07 -6.84 -0.38
N PRO A 26 7.26 -6.02 0.67
CA PRO A 26 7.41 -4.57 0.52
C PRO A 26 8.64 -4.16 -0.29
N ARG A 27 9.68 -4.98 -0.33
CA ARG A 27 10.88 -4.70 -1.15
C ARG A 27 10.55 -4.63 -2.64
N GLY A 28 9.44 -5.23 -3.07
CA GLY A 28 8.92 -5.12 -4.43
C GLY A 28 8.01 -3.91 -4.69
N TRP A 29 7.55 -3.22 -3.65
CA TRP A 29 6.60 -2.10 -3.80
C TRP A 29 7.08 -0.96 -4.71
N PRO A 30 8.37 -0.57 -4.73
CA PRO A 30 8.84 0.46 -5.65
C PRO A 30 8.59 0.16 -7.13
N ALA A 31 8.48 -1.12 -7.49
CA ALA A 31 8.23 -1.52 -8.88
C ALA A 31 6.84 -1.12 -9.40
N TRP A 32 5.85 -0.99 -8.52
CA TRP A 32 4.48 -0.67 -8.90
C TRP A 32 3.89 0.55 -8.18
N ASN A 33 4.50 1.02 -7.11
CA ASN A 33 4.11 2.25 -6.42
C ASN A 33 5.16 3.36 -6.64
N PRO A 34 4.92 4.28 -7.58
CA PRO A 34 5.91 5.30 -7.94
C PRO A 34 6.18 6.33 -6.83
N LYS A 35 5.37 6.33 -5.77
CA LYS A 35 5.59 7.18 -4.59
C LYS A 35 6.61 6.59 -3.64
N ILE A 36 6.95 5.31 -3.77
CA ILE A 36 7.93 4.63 -2.94
C ILE A 36 9.24 4.55 -3.70
N GLU A 37 10.29 5.05 -3.09
CA GLU A 37 11.63 5.07 -3.65
C GLU A 37 12.43 3.85 -3.19
N GLU A 38 12.31 3.53 -1.90
CA GLU A 38 13.06 2.43 -1.26
C GLU A 38 12.31 1.89 -0.05
N ILE A 39 12.51 0.59 0.22
CA ILE A 39 12.10 -0.09 1.44
C ILE A 39 13.35 -0.62 2.15
N VAL A 40 13.51 -0.25 3.42
CA VAL A 40 14.62 -0.69 4.26
C VAL A 40 14.09 -1.51 5.43
N PRO A 41 14.19 -2.84 5.41
CA PRO A 41 13.81 -3.70 6.54
C PRO A 41 14.68 -3.43 7.78
N PHE A 42 14.11 -3.56 8.97
CA PHE A 42 14.88 -3.54 10.22
C PHE A 42 15.47 -4.91 10.57
N ALA A 43 14.94 -5.98 9.99
CA ALA A 43 15.42 -7.34 10.14
C ALA A 43 15.43 -8.07 8.79
N ALA A 44 16.33 -9.04 8.63
CA ALA A 44 16.49 -9.80 7.40
C ALA A 44 15.45 -10.93 7.22
N ASP A 45 14.65 -11.20 8.24
CA ASP A 45 13.63 -12.24 8.20
C ASP A 45 12.49 -11.90 7.21
N PRO A 46 11.75 -12.92 6.75
CA PRO A 46 10.64 -12.71 5.83
C PRO A 46 9.51 -11.90 6.48
N PRO A 47 8.74 -11.15 5.66
CA PRO A 47 7.58 -10.40 6.13
C PRO A 47 6.54 -11.27 6.85
N ARG A 48 6.03 -10.78 7.96
CA ARG A 48 5.00 -11.39 8.79
C ARG A 48 4.30 -10.33 9.64
N GLU A 49 3.31 -10.70 10.42
CA GLU A 49 2.75 -9.79 11.43
C GLU A 49 3.83 -9.34 12.42
N GLY A 50 3.85 -8.05 12.74
CA GLY A 50 4.87 -7.42 13.56
C GLY A 50 6.17 -7.07 12.82
N TRP A 51 6.30 -7.40 11.52
CA TRP A 51 7.48 -7.06 10.74
C TRP A 51 7.59 -5.55 10.54
N ARG A 52 8.78 -5.00 10.76
CA ARG A 52 9.03 -3.55 10.74
C ARG A 52 10.05 -3.18 9.69
N PHE A 53 9.81 -2.02 9.06
CA PHE A 53 10.65 -1.50 8.00
C PHE A 53 10.49 0.01 7.87
N ARG A 54 11.36 0.62 7.09
CA ARG A 54 11.29 2.05 6.77
C ARG A 54 10.96 2.22 5.30
N ILE A 55 10.08 3.17 5.00
CA ILE A 55 9.69 3.55 3.66
C ILE A 55 10.29 4.91 3.33
N ALA A 56 10.99 5.01 2.21
CA ALA A 56 11.37 6.27 1.62
C ALA A 56 10.34 6.68 0.57
N TYR A 57 9.57 7.71 0.88
CA TYR A 57 8.56 8.27 -0.03
C TYR A 57 9.12 9.42 -0.85
N ARG A 58 8.85 9.44 -2.14
CA ARG A 58 9.12 10.56 -3.02
C ARG A 58 7.96 11.57 -2.93
N LEU A 59 8.17 12.71 -2.29
CA LEU A 59 7.17 13.76 -2.19
C LEU A 59 7.19 14.71 -3.39
N ARG A 60 8.38 15.05 -3.90
CA ARG A 60 8.63 15.93 -5.06
C ARG A 60 9.93 15.48 -5.73
N LYS A 61 10.22 16.07 -6.90
CA LYS A 61 11.36 15.71 -7.75
C LYS A 61 12.72 15.57 -7.03
N ASN A 62 12.92 16.22 -5.88
CA ASN A 62 14.17 16.16 -5.10
C ASN A 62 13.93 16.10 -3.59
N LYS A 63 12.77 15.64 -3.14
CA LYS A 63 12.47 15.53 -1.72
C LYS A 63 11.96 14.16 -1.38
N THR A 64 12.77 13.40 -0.64
CA THR A 64 12.42 12.11 -0.03
C THR A 64 12.00 12.30 1.41
N GLN A 65 10.99 11.59 1.85
CA GLN A 65 10.53 11.55 3.23
C GLN A 65 10.58 10.13 3.75
N LEU A 66 11.13 9.94 4.95
CA LEU A 66 11.18 8.66 5.62
C LEU A 66 10.00 8.48 6.56
N ALA A 67 9.40 7.30 6.56
CA ALA A 67 8.38 6.89 7.50
C ALA A 67 8.64 5.47 7.99
N ASP A 68 8.36 5.20 9.26
CA ASP A 68 8.46 3.86 9.83
C ASP A 68 7.14 3.12 9.62
N ALA A 69 7.23 1.86 9.28
CA ALA A 69 6.10 1.02 8.97
C ALA A 69 6.15 -0.32 9.72
N GLU A 70 4.97 -0.87 10.00
CA GLU A 70 4.81 -2.16 10.66
C GLU A 70 3.58 -2.87 10.12
N PHE A 71 3.68 -4.17 9.83
CA PHE A 71 2.52 -4.99 9.54
C PHE A 71 1.77 -5.31 10.83
N VAL A 72 0.59 -4.75 10.98
CA VAL A 72 -0.27 -4.97 12.15
C VAL A 72 -1.31 -6.07 11.95
N GLU A 73 -1.50 -6.50 10.71
CA GLU A 73 -2.28 -7.67 10.33
C GLU A 73 -1.64 -8.30 9.09
N PHE A 74 -1.50 -9.62 9.08
CA PHE A 74 -0.88 -10.37 7.99
C PHE A 74 -1.63 -11.70 7.80
N ARG A 75 -2.73 -11.67 7.02
CA ARG A 75 -3.49 -12.86 6.66
C ARG A 75 -3.17 -13.26 5.23
N GLN A 76 -2.46 -14.37 5.10
CA GLN A 76 -1.96 -14.86 3.81
C GLN A 76 -3.07 -14.99 2.76
N ASN A 77 -2.84 -14.42 1.58
CA ASN A 77 -3.74 -14.41 0.42
C ASN A 77 -5.07 -13.66 0.63
N GLU A 78 -5.25 -12.98 1.77
CA GLU A 78 -6.51 -12.32 2.11
C GLU A 78 -6.35 -10.85 2.46
N ARG A 79 -5.46 -10.52 3.41
CA ARG A 79 -5.43 -9.17 3.95
C ARG A 79 -4.09 -8.82 4.58
N LEU A 80 -3.58 -7.66 4.20
CA LEU A 80 -2.42 -7.01 4.79
C LEU A 80 -2.83 -5.65 5.33
N VAL A 81 -2.48 -5.35 6.57
CA VAL A 81 -2.63 -4.01 7.13
C VAL A 81 -1.27 -3.49 7.57
N CYS A 82 -0.87 -2.37 7.00
CA CYS A 82 0.36 -1.68 7.31
C CYS A 82 0.06 -0.40 8.08
N ARG A 83 0.66 -0.25 9.26
CA ARG A 83 0.66 1.00 10.02
C ARG A 83 1.91 1.79 9.68
N THR A 84 1.72 2.99 9.14
CA THR A 84 2.81 3.89 8.78
C THR A 84 2.78 5.13 9.66
N SER A 85 3.92 5.49 10.24
CA SER A 85 4.06 6.59 11.19
C SER A 85 5.28 7.46 10.86
N GLY A 86 5.22 8.71 11.30
CA GLY A 86 6.30 9.67 11.12
C GLY A 86 6.19 10.47 9.81
N GLY A 87 7.29 11.15 9.48
CA GLY A 87 7.37 12.06 8.35
C GLY A 87 6.81 13.46 8.63
N ASP A 88 7.19 14.41 7.77
CA ASP A 88 6.82 15.83 7.92
C ASP A 88 5.31 16.06 7.77
N LEU A 89 4.63 15.21 6.99
CA LEU A 89 3.18 15.33 6.73
C LEU A 89 2.33 14.77 7.88
N ASN A 90 2.90 13.97 8.77
CA ASN A 90 2.17 13.31 9.84
C ASN A 90 3.00 13.19 11.14
N PRO A 91 3.54 14.30 11.66
CA PRO A 91 4.38 14.26 12.85
C PRO A 91 3.57 13.80 14.09
N GLY A 92 4.00 12.69 14.70
CA GLY A 92 3.35 12.13 15.87
C GLY A 92 2.00 11.45 15.63
N GLY A 93 1.60 11.27 14.39
CA GLY A 93 0.43 10.50 13.98
C GLY A 93 0.81 9.21 13.27
N TRP A 94 -0.20 8.45 12.88
CA TRP A 94 -0.07 7.25 12.04
C TRP A 94 -1.28 7.08 11.13
N ILE A 95 -1.10 6.32 10.06
CA ILE A 95 -2.14 5.93 9.11
C ILE A 95 -2.17 4.40 9.01
N LEU A 96 -3.31 3.86 8.60
CA LEU A 96 -3.42 2.45 8.22
C LEU A 96 -3.64 2.34 6.72
N GLU A 97 -2.82 1.53 6.08
CA GLU A 97 -2.98 1.11 4.69
C GLU A 97 -3.41 -0.34 4.68
N THR A 98 -4.54 -0.63 4.06
CA THR A 98 -5.09 -1.98 3.98
C THR A 98 -5.11 -2.44 2.53
N TYR A 99 -4.49 -3.58 2.25
CA TYR A 99 -4.63 -4.35 1.02
C TYR A 99 -5.53 -5.55 1.31
N ALA A 100 -6.67 -5.62 0.66
CA ALA A 100 -7.61 -6.73 0.79
C ALA A 100 -7.77 -7.43 -0.56
N LEU A 101 -7.61 -8.76 -0.55
CA LEU A 101 -7.68 -9.63 -1.71
C LEU A 101 -8.93 -10.51 -1.60
N TYR A 102 -9.71 -10.54 -2.67
CA TYR A 102 -10.90 -11.38 -2.76
C TYR A 102 -10.80 -12.22 -4.03
N ALA A 103 -10.89 -13.55 -3.86
CA ALA A 103 -11.01 -14.46 -5.00
C ALA A 103 -12.37 -14.28 -5.68
N ASP A 104 -12.38 -14.21 -7.00
CA ASP A 104 -13.58 -14.11 -7.81
C ASP A 104 -13.36 -14.92 -9.09
N GLU A 105 -13.79 -16.19 -9.06
CA GLU A 105 -13.50 -17.21 -10.07
C GLU A 105 -11.98 -17.34 -10.30
N ASP A 106 -11.51 -17.08 -11.52
CA ASP A 106 -10.08 -17.14 -11.90
C ASP A 106 -9.33 -15.82 -11.71
N THR A 107 -9.95 -14.87 -11.01
CA THR A 107 -9.41 -13.53 -10.81
C THR A 107 -9.29 -13.18 -9.33
N THR A 108 -8.50 -12.16 -9.03
CA THR A 108 -8.41 -11.53 -7.71
C THR A 108 -8.88 -10.09 -7.80
N VAL A 109 -9.77 -9.70 -6.89
CA VAL A 109 -10.10 -8.28 -6.68
C VAL A 109 -9.23 -7.77 -5.55
N LEU A 110 -8.26 -6.93 -5.89
CA LEU A 110 -7.40 -6.22 -4.95
C LEU A 110 -8.00 -4.85 -4.65
N THR A 111 -8.14 -4.52 -3.37
CA THR A 111 -8.57 -3.19 -2.91
C THR A 111 -7.52 -2.62 -1.97
N HIS A 112 -7.10 -1.38 -2.21
CA HIS A 112 -6.25 -0.61 -1.32
C HIS A 112 -7.06 0.51 -0.65
N THR A 113 -7.02 0.56 0.67
CA THR A 113 -7.72 1.56 1.49
C THR A 113 -6.74 2.23 2.44
N VAL A 114 -6.86 3.54 2.59
CA VAL A 114 -6.07 4.33 3.54
C VAL A 114 -7.00 4.92 4.59
N ASP A 115 -6.69 4.71 5.88
CA ASP A 115 -7.40 5.31 7.01
C ASP A 115 -6.54 6.39 7.66
N LEU A 116 -7.02 7.63 7.59
CA LEU A 116 -6.37 8.84 8.12
C LEU A 116 -6.90 9.23 9.50
N SER A 117 -7.71 8.41 10.15
CA SER A 117 -8.39 8.75 11.42
C SER A 117 -7.41 9.12 12.54
N ASN A 118 -6.24 8.48 12.57
CA ASN A 118 -5.19 8.72 13.56
C ASN A 118 -4.04 9.60 13.05
N SER A 119 -4.20 10.15 11.86
CA SER A 119 -3.27 11.13 11.32
C SER A 119 -3.33 12.42 12.15
N LYS A 120 -2.18 13.06 12.35
CA LYS A 120 -2.07 14.41 12.95
C LYS A 120 -2.18 15.53 11.91
N MET A 121 -2.52 15.19 10.68
CA MET A 121 -2.78 16.20 9.64
C MET A 121 -3.91 17.14 10.07
N PRO A 122 -3.80 18.45 9.75
CA PRO A 122 -4.89 19.38 9.97
C PRO A 122 -6.18 18.92 9.31
N TYR A 123 -7.32 19.22 9.94
CA TYR A 123 -8.64 18.79 9.45
C TYR A 123 -8.91 19.16 7.99
N PHE A 124 -8.58 20.38 7.58
CA PHE A 124 -8.77 20.84 6.20
C PHE A 124 -7.89 20.05 5.20
N ALA A 125 -6.67 19.67 5.60
CA ALA A 125 -5.78 18.86 4.76
C ALA A 125 -6.32 17.43 4.59
N ARG A 126 -6.83 16.82 5.66
CA ARG A 126 -7.53 15.52 5.58
C ARG A 126 -8.75 15.59 4.67
N PHE A 127 -9.57 16.61 4.84
CA PHE A 127 -10.75 16.83 3.99
C PHE A 127 -10.35 16.98 2.52
N ALA A 128 -9.34 17.79 2.23
CA ALA A 128 -8.85 17.99 0.87
C ALA A 128 -8.34 16.67 0.25
N VAL A 129 -7.58 15.88 0.98
CA VAL A 129 -7.08 14.57 0.51
C VAL A 129 -8.25 13.64 0.19
N VAL A 130 -9.21 13.49 1.12
CA VAL A 130 -10.38 12.63 0.94
C VAL A 130 -11.24 13.09 -0.23
N PHE A 131 -11.52 14.39 -0.30
CA PHE A 131 -12.35 14.98 -1.36
C PHE A 131 -11.71 14.83 -2.74
N LEU A 132 -10.44 15.19 -2.88
CA LEU A 132 -9.72 15.09 -4.15
C LEU A 132 -9.57 13.63 -4.58
N THR A 133 -9.24 12.73 -3.66
CA THR A 133 -9.13 11.30 -3.99
C THR A 133 -10.46 10.75 -4.48
N ASN A 134 -11.57 11.07 -3.80
CA ASN A 134 -12.89 10.62 -4.22
C ASN A 134 -13.33 11.23 -5.55
N LEU A 135 -12.99 12.50 -5.81
CA LEU A 135 -13.33 13.18 -7.05
C LEU A 135 -12.57 12.63 -8.26
N PHE A 136 -11.27 12.32 -8.10
CA PHE A 136 -10.43 11.82 -9.19
C PHE A 136 -10.39 10.29 -9.28
N ASN A 137 -10.88 9.58 -8.27
CA ASN A 137 -10.86 8.12 -8.20
C ASN A 137 -12.25 7.50 -8.47
N SER A 138 -13.11 8.23 -9.15
CA SER A 138 -14.52 7.83 -9.39
C SER A 138 -14.66 6.51 -10.17
N SER A 139 -13.62 6.05 -10.87
CA SER A 139 -13.60 4.76 -11.58
C SER A 139 -12.91 3.62 -10.80
N GLY A 140 -12.34 3.87 -9.63
CA GLY A 140 -11.70 2.85 -8.78
C GLY A 140 -10.43 2.21 -9.33
N ASP A 141 -10.03 2.57 -10.54
CA ASP A 141 -8.97 1.90 -11.30
C ASP A 141 -7.70 2.78 -11.46
N LEU A 142 -7.59 3.79 -10.61
CA LEU A 142 -6.48 4.74 -10.66
C LEU A 142 -5.41 4.41 -9.61
N GLY A 143 -4.15 4.67 -9.94
CA GLY A 143 -3.02 4.65 -9.04
C GLY A 143 -2.17 3.40 -9.12
N HIS A 144 -1.44 3.15 -8.04
CA HIS A 144 -0.42 2.10 -7.97
C HIS A 144 -0.96 0.68 -8.09
N VAL A 145 -2.21 0.42 -7.70
CA VAL A 145 -2.87 -0.89 -7.86
C VAL A 145 -3.01 -1.25 -9.35
N ARG A 146 -3.27 -0.28 -10.22
CA ARG A 146 -3.29 -0.48 -11.67
C ARG A 146 -1.91 -0.85 -12.22
N ASN A 147 -0.84 -0.24 -11.70
CA ASN A 147 0.52 -0.61 -12.10
C ASN A 147 0.83 -2.06 -11.70
N LEU A 148 0.41 -2.47 -10.50
CA LEU A 148 0.55 -3.86 -10.04
C LEU A 148 -0.20 -4.83 -10.95
N LYS A 149 -1.45 -4.51 -11.31
CA LYS A 149 -2.23 -5.28 -12.27
C LYS A 149 -1.46 -5.48 -13.58
N ALA A 150 -0.91 -4.41 -14.14
CA ALA A 150 -0.15 -4.48 -15.38
C ALA A 150 1.07 -5.40 -15.25
N LEU A 151 1.85 -5.28 -14.18
CA LEU A 151 3.01 -6.15 -13.95
C LEU A 151 2.63 -7.63 -13.89
N ILE A 152 1.57 -7.96 -13.17
CA ILE A 152 1.12 -9.35 -13.00
C ILE A 152 0.60 -9.91 -14.34
N GLU A 153 -0.24 -9.17 -15.04
CA GLU A 153 -0.84 -9.61 -16.31
C GLU A 153 0.16 -9.66 -17.47
N ASP A 154 1.23 -8.86 -17.40
CA ASP A 154 2.37 -8.92 -18.33
C ASP A 154 3.33 -10.09 -18.02
N GLY A 155 3.07 -10.87 -16.96
CA GLY A 155 3.85 -12.05 -16.59
C GLY A 155 5.19 -11.72 -15.92
N VAL A 156 5.35 -10.52 -15.36
CA VAL A 156 6.53 -10.18 -14.59
C VAL A 156 6.58 -11.05 -13.32
N PRO A 157 7.70 -11.74 -13.03
CA PRO A 157 7.80 -12.57 -11.83
C PRO A 157 7.76 -11.71 -10.57
N PRO A 158 7.09 -12.17 -9.49
CA PRO A 158 7.10 -11.48 -8.22
C PRO A 158 8.51 -11.40 -7.63
N PRO A 159 8.77 -10.44 -6.72
CA PRO A 159 10.06 -10.35 -6.06
C PRO A 159 10.34 -11.65 -5.29
N ALA A 160 11.59 -12.11 -5.34
CA ALA A 160 12.01 -13.28 -4.57
C ALA A 160 11.88 -12.96 -3.07
N ILE A 161 11.16 -13.82 -2.34
CA ILE A 161 11.13 -13.75 -0.87
C ILE A 161 12.52 -14.15 -0.41
N SER A 162 13.31 -13.19 0.05
CA SER A 162 14.59 -13.46 0.65
C SER A 162 14.36 -14.13 1.99
N GLY A 163 14.49 -15.44 1.99
CA GLY A 163 14.55 -16.24 3.21
C GLY A 163 15.94 -16.13 3.85
#